data_ce36cad376dd49c1674637a404570b5a
#
_entry.id   ce36cad376dd49c1674637a404570b5a
#
_cell.length_a   1.000
_cell.length_b   1.000
_cell.length_c   1.000
_cell.angle_alpha   90.00
_cell.angle_beta   90.00
_cell.angle_gamma   90.00
#
_symmetry.space_group_name_H-M   'P 1'
#
loop_
_entity.id
_entity.type
_entity.pdbx_description
1 polymer ?
#
loop_
_entity_poly.entity_id
_entity_poly.type
_entity_poly.pdbx_seq_one_letter_code
_entity_poly.pdbx_strand_id
1 'polypeptide(L)'
;MANIVQFENIGLRYGTGAETLTDVSFTLRSGHFYFVTGASGAGKTSLLKLLYLAQRPSRGIIRLFGEDAVLLPRDRLPGFRRRIGVVFQDFRLVPHLSAWDNIALPLRVAGVPEGDVEQPVREMLAWVGLSERAHARPATLSGGEQQRVAIARAVIGRPEILVADEPTGNVDPDMAERLLHLFDSLNKLGTTVVVATHDFHLLNRIPHAQMMRLDRGRLLDPTGALRYPPHRPDS
;
A
#
# COMPACT_ATOMS: atom_id res chain seq x y z
N MET A 1 -18.67 10.95 -2.88
CA MET A 1 -17.37 10.42 -2.39
C MET A 1 -16.26 11.26 -3.00
N ALA A 2 -15.28 11.67 -2.19
CA ALA A 2 -14.19 12.54 -2.64
C ALA A 2 -13.11 11.75 -3.40
N ASN A 3 -12.48 12.40 -4.38
CA ASN A 3 -11.29 11.87 -5.03
C ASN A 3 -10.11 12.04 -4.07
N ILE A 4 -9.46 10.93 -3.70
CA ILE A 4 -8.32 10.96 -2.77
C ILE A 4 -6.99 11.02 -3.53
N VAL A 5 -6.95 10.47 -4.74
CA VAL A 5 -5.79 10.47 -5.65
C VAL A 5 -6.27 10.78 -7.06
N GLN A 6 -5.52 11.63 -7.78
CA GLN A 6 -5.71 11.86 -9.22
C GLN A 6 -4.34 11.90 -9.91
N PHE A 7 -4.18 11.09 -10.93
CA PHE A 7 -3.03 11.08 -11.83
C PHE A 7 -3.49 11.59 -13.20
N GLU A 8 -2.78 12.58 -13.74
CA GLU A 8 -3.10 13.19 -15.03
C GLU A 8 -1.85 13.18 -15.92
N ASN A 9 -1.89 12.39 -17.01
CA ASN A 9 -0.84 12.26 -18.03
C ASN A 9 0.55 11.99 -17.44
N ILE A 10 0.62 11.12 -16.44
CA ILE A 10 1.86 10.82 -15.75
C ILE A 10 2.82 10.05 -16.64
N GLY A 11 4.03 10.59 -16.77
CA GLY A 11 5.22 9.89 -17.25
C GLY A 11 6.25 9.77 -16.16
N LEU A 12 6.91 8.61 -16.07
CA LEU A 12 8.02 8.37 -15.15
C LEU A 12 9.19 7.73 -15.89
N ARG A 13 10.37 8.33 -15.73
CA ARG A 13 11.63 7.85 -16.27
C ARG A 13 12.68 7.76 -15.17
N TYR A 14 13.45 6.70 -15.17
CA TYR A 14 14.63 6.55 -14.32
C TYR A 14 15.89 6.84 -15.15
N GLY A 15 16.65 7.88 -14.76
CA GLY A 15 17.82 8.32 -15.50
C GLY A 15 17.48 8.76 -16.93
N THR A 16 18.31 8.36 -17.91
CA THR A 16 18.18 8.73 -19.35
C THR A 16 17.46 7.66 -20.19
N GLY A 17 16.97 6.58 -19.58
CA GLY A 17 16.31 5.47 -20.27
C GLY A 17 14.91 5.80 -20.79
N ALA A 18 14.23 4.79 -21.34
CA ALA A 18 12.82 4.89 -21.73
C ALA A 18 11.91 5.16 -20.53
N GLU A 19 10.71 5.71 -20.78
CA GLU A 19 9.71 5.89 -19.74
C GLU A 19 9.24 4.53 -19.19
N THR A 20 9.29 4.38 -17.87
CA THR A 20 8.75 3.22 -17.15
C THR A 20 7.24 3.30 -17.02
N LEU A 21 6.69 4.53 -16.91
CA LEU A 21 5.26 4.80 -16.98
C LEU A 21 5.03 5.85 -18.06
N THR A 22 4.00 5.63 -18.90
CA THR A 22 3.70 6.47 -20.05
C THR A 22 2.20 6.78 -20.09
N ASP A 23 1.86 8.09 -20.03
CA ASP A 23 0.49 8.61 -20.15
C ASP A 23 -0.51 7.97 -19.18
N VAL A 24 -0.07 7.72 -17.94
CA VAL A 24 -0.94 7.09 -16.93
C VAL A 24 -1.87 8.14 -16.33
N SER A 25 -3.18 7.94 -16.50
CA SER A 25 -4.22 8.80 -15.94
C SER A 25 -5.29 7.95 -15.27
N PHE A 26 -5.61 8.24 -14.00
CA PHE A 26 -6.69 7.60 -13.24
C PHE A 26 -7.07 8.41 -12.02
N THR A 27 -8.18 8.03 -11.40
CA THR A 27 -8.65 8.62 -10.15
C THR A 27 -9.01 7.51 -9.16
N LEU A 28 -8.51 7.63 -7.92
CA LEU A 28 -8.93 6.78 -6.80
C LEU A 28 -9.92 7.54 -5.93
N ARG A 29 -11.01 6.87 -5.57
CA ARG A 29 -12.02 7.40 -4.65
C ARG A 29 -11.72 6.95 -3.22
N SER A 30 -11.98 7.82 -2.28
CA SER A 30 -11.81 7.52 -0.85
C SER A 30 -12.66 6.31 -0.42
N GLY A 31 -12.08 5.44 0.41
CA GLY A 31 -12.76 4.27 0.97
C GLY A 31 -12.99 3.11 -0.02
N HIS A 32 -12.34 3.13 -1.20
CA HIS A 32 -12.44 2.02 -2.16
C HIS A 32 -11.22 1.10 -2.08
N PHE A 33 -11.41 -0.14 -2.52
CA PHE A 33 -10.35 -1.12 -2.68
C PHE A 33 -9.93 -1.23 -4.14
N TYR A 34 -8.62 -1.16 -4.41
CA TYR A 34 -8.05 -1.22 -5.75
C TYR A 34 -6.98 -2.30 -5.85
N PHE A 35 -7.04 -3.10 -6.88
CA PHE A 35 -5.93 -3.94 -7.32
C PHE A 35 -5.20 -3.30 -8.50
N VAL A 36 -3.87 -3.23 -8.42
CA VAL A 36 -2.99 -2.86 -9.53
C VAL A 36 -2.37 -4.15 -10.06
N THR A 37 -2.78 -4.59 -11.24
CA THR A 37 -2.33 -5.85 -11.84
C THR A 37 -1.45 -5.62 -13.05
N GLY A 38 -0.71 -6.63 -13.46
CA GLY A 38 0.17 -6.60 -14.63
C GLY A 38 1.37 -7.52 -14.46
N ALA A 39 2.03 -7.86 -15.56
CA ALA A 39 3.21 -8.70 -15.57
C ALA A 39 4.35 -8.11 -14.71
N SER A 40 5.35 -8.94 -14.39
CA SER A 40 6.58 -8.43 -13.78
C SER A 40 7.21 -7.39 -14.73
N GLY A 41 7.69 -6.27 -14.17
CA GLY A 41 8.22 -5.16 -14.97
C GLY A 41 7.17 -4.26 -15.63
N ALA A 42 5.86 -4.49 -15.46
CA ALA A 42 4.82 -3.62 -16.05
C ALA A 42 4.78 -2.19 -15.48
N GLY A 43 5.49 -1.91 -14.37
CA GLY A 43 5.54 -0.58 -13.75
C GLY A 43 4.74 -0.46 -12.45
N LYS A 44 4.19 -1.56 -11.89
CA LYS A 44 3.37 -1.56 -10.66
C LYS A 44 4.08 -0.87 -9.49
N THR A 45 5.27 -1.34 -9.13
CA THR A 45 6.09 -0.73 -8.05
C THR A 45 6.40 0.74 -8.32
N SER A 46 6.63 1.11 -9.57
CA SER A 46 6.88 2.51 -9.96
C SER A 46 5.65 3.38 -9.76
N LEU A 47 4.46 2.88 -10.10
CA LEU A 47 3.18 3.54 -9.83
C LEU A 47 2.97 3.75 -8.32
N LEU A 48 3.20 2.69 -7.52
CA LEU A 48 3.08 2.79 -6.07
C LEU A 48 4.08 3.79 -5.47
N LYS A 49 5.33 3.86 -5.97
CA LYS A 49 6.34 4.84 -5.51
C LYS A 49 5.88 6.29 -5.72
N LEU A 50 5.11 6.56 -6.77
CA LEU A 50 4.49 7.86 -6.98
C LEU A 50 3.36 8.10 -5.96
N LEU A 51 2.53 7.08 -5.67
CA LEU A 51 1.43 7.16 -4.70
C LEU A 51 1.93 7.51 -3.30
N TYR A 52 3.00 6.85 -2.81
CA TYR A 52 3.53 7.14 -1.48
C TYR A 52 4.67 8.17 -1.48
N LEU A 53 4.79 8.96 -2.56
CA LEU A 53 5.71 10.10 -2.67
C LEU A 53 7.20 9.73 -2.48
N ALA A 54 7.61 8.50 -2.78
CA ALA A 54 9.02 8.11 -2.81
C ALA A 54 9.70 8.53 -4.12
N GLN A 55 8.93 8.78 -5.16
CA GLN A 55 9.40 9.23 -6.47
C GLN A 55 8.55 10.41 -6.94
N ARG A 56 9.13 11.32 -7.71
CA ARG A 56 8.39 12.36 -8.43
C ARG A 56 8.20 11.92 -9.88
N PRO A 57 7.06 12.25 -10.51
CA PRO A 57 6.88 12.00 -11.93
C PRO A 57 7.85 12.86 -12.76
N SER A 58 8.21 12.38 -13.95
CA SER A 58 9.01 13.16 -14.92
C SER A 58 8.14 14.18 -15.66
N ARG A 59 6.84 13.91 -15.78
CA ARG A 59 5.82 14.80 -16.36
C ARG A 59 4.43 14.43 -15.84
N GLY A 60 3.48 15.34 -16.01
CA GLY A 60 2.09 15.19 -15.56
C GLY A 60 1.86 15.74 -14.16
N ILE A 61 0.63 15.59 -13.68
CA ILE A 61 0.18 16.13 -12.40
C ILE A 61 -0.31 15.01 -11.52
N ILE A 62 0.12 15.01 -10.25
CA ILE A 62 -0.39 14.11 -9.21
C ILE A 62 -1.08 14.96 -8.16
N ARG A 63 -2.39 14.75 -7.96
CA ARG A 63 -3.08 15.32 -6.80
C ARG A 63 -3.32 14.24 -5.76
N LEU A 64 -2.89 14.52 -4.54
CA LEU A 64 -3.13 13.69 -3.36
C LEU A 64 -3.89 14.53 -2.34
N PHE A 65 -5.00 13.98 -1.83
CA PHE A 65 -5.82 14.67 -0.83
C PHE A 65 -6.26 16.08 -1.26
N GLY A 66 -6.47 16.27 -2.58
CA GLY A 66 -6.87 17.54 -3.19
C GLY A 66 -5.75 18.53 -3.50
N GLU A 67 -4.50 18.24 -3.12
CA GLU A 67 -3.34 19.13 -3.38
C GLU A 67 -2.39 18.54 -4.44
N ASP A 68 -1.73 19.41 -5.22
CA ASP A 68 -0.72 19.00 -6.19
C ASP A 68 0.55 18.52 -5.47
N ALA A 69 0.78 17.21 -5.50
CA ALA A 69 1.90 16.57 -4.82
C ALA A 69 3.26 16.88 -5.46
N VAL A 70 3.29 17.32 -6.73
CA VAL A 70 4.53 17.68 -7.44
C VAL A 70 5.05 19.03 -6.96
N LEU A 71 4.14 19.94 -6.64
CA LEU A 71 4.44 21.29 -6.17
C LEU A 71 4.62 21.39 -4.66
N LEU A 72 4.38 20.30 -3.91
CA LEU A 72 4.52 20.32 -2.45
C LEU A 72 5.94 20.69 -2.03
N PRO A 73 6.10 21.68 -1.14
CA PRO A 73 7.35 21.98 -0.48
C PRO A 73 7.89 20.78 0.30
N ARG A 74 9.21 20.67 0.43
CA ARG A 74 9.85 19.50 1.06
C ARG A 74 9.45 19.31 2.52
N ASP A 75 9.21 20.37 3.24
CA ASP A 75 8.78 20.40 4.64
C ASP A 75 7.33 19.90 4.83
N ARG A 76 6.48 19.97 3.82
CA ARG A 76 5.11 19.45 3.83
C ARG A 76 5.01 17.94 3.51
N LEU A 77 5.99 17.39 2.79
CA LEU A 77 6.01 15.98 2.39
C LEU A 77 5.85 14.98 3.55
N PRO A 78 6.48 15.16 4.74
CA PRO A 78 6.28 14.24 5.86
C PRO A 78 4.83 14.17 6.34
N GLY A 79 4.11 15.30 6.32
CA GLY A 79 2.68 15.34 6.66
C GLY A 79 1.83 14.49 5.71
N PHE A 80 2.09 14.57 4.40
CA PHE A 80 1.40 13.76 3.40
C PHE A 80 1.75 12.28 3.54
N ARG A 81 3.03 11.93 3.73
CA ARG A 81 3.47 10.54 3.88
C ARG A 81 2.88 9.85 5.11
N ARG A 82 2.64 10.58 6.21
CA ARG A 82 1.98 10.02 7.41
C ARG A 82 0.52 9.61 7.17
N ARG A 83 -0.14 10.19 6.16
CA ARG A 83 -1.50 9.81 5.72
C ARG A 83 -1.52 8.56 4.83
N ILE A 84 -0.33 8.02 4.47
CA ILE A 84 -0.17 6.88 3.58
C ILE A 84 0.59 5.78 4.31
N GLY A 85 -0.07 4.66 4.61
CA GLY A 85 0.57 3.45 5.09
C GLY A 85 1.17 2.67 3.93
N VAL A 86 2.37 2.11 4.11
CA VAL A 86 3.05 1.34 3.05
C VAL A 86 3.50 -0.01 3.58
N VAL A 87 3.06 -1.07 2.90
CA VAL A 87 3.53 -2.45 3.10
C VAL A 87 4.42 -2.82 1.93
N PHE A 88 5.70 -3.03 2.20
CA PHE A 88 6.70 -3.38 1.20
C PHE A 88 6.83 -4.90 1.04
N GLN A 89 7.17 -5.36 -0.14
CA GLN A 89 7.43 -6.77 -0.43
C GLN A 89 8.56 -7.36 0.43
N ASP A 90 9.59 -6.57 0.74
CA ASP A 90 10.75 -6.91 1.55
C ASP A 90 10.60 -6.49 3.03
N PHE A 91 9.37 -6.25 3.48
CA PHE A 91 8.93 -5.84 4.84
C PHE A 91 9.55 -4.52 5.34
N ARG A 92 10.81 -4.24 5.05
CA ARG A 92 11.59 -3.06 5.48
C ARG A 92 11.46 -2.76 6.97
N LEU A 93 11.49 -3.80 7.78
CA LEU A 93 11.57 -3.62 9.23
C LEU A 93 12.92 -3.04 9.59
N VAL A 94 12.96 -2.21 10.64
CA VAL A 94 14.21 -1.66 11.17
C VAL A 94 14.89 -2.76 11.99
N PRO A 95 16.08 -3.27 11.57
CA PRO A 95 16.61 -4.55 12.08
C PRO A 95 16.98 -4.54 13.57
N HIS A 96 17.38 -3.38 14.10
CA HIS A 96 17.80 -3.22 15.49
C HIS A 96 16.64 -2.92 16.44
N LEU A 97 15.44 -2.67 15.92
CA LEU A 97 14.22 -2.42 16.69
C LEU A 97 13.46 -3.74 16.91
N SER A 98 12.77 -3.85 18.05
CA SER A 98 11.83 -4.94 18.31
C SER A 98 10.58 -4.86 17.42
N ALA A 99 9.73 -5.88 17.44
CA ALA A 99 8.41 -5.82 16.80
C ALA A 99 7.58 -4.67 17.36
N TRP A 100 7.58 -4.50 18.69
CA TRP A 100 6.97 -3.38 19.39
C TRP A 100 7.44 -2.03 18.83
N ASP A 101 8.76 -1.80 18.81
CA ASP A 101 9.31 -0.51 18.38
C ASP A 101 9.12 -0.25 16.89
N ASN A 102 9.17 -1.29 16.04
CA ASN A 102 8.80 -1.16 14.63
C ASN A 102 7.36 -0.67 14.46
N ILE A 103 6.42 -1.22 15.24
CA ILE A 103 5.01 -0.83 15.20
C ILE A 103 4.82 0.57 15.80
N ALA A 104 5.50 0.90 16.89
CA ALA A 104 5.43 2.20 17.55
C ALA A 104 6.02 3.35 16.71
N LEU A 105 6.96 3.04 15.81
CA LEU A 105 7.74 4.03 15.09
C LEU A 105 6.92 5.12 14.38
N PRO A 106 5.82 4.83 13.66
CA PRO A 106 5.01 5.86 13.02
C PRO A 106 4.38 6.86 14.01
N LEU A 107 3.94 6.38 15.18
CA LEU A 107 3.36 7.24 16.22
C LEU A 107 4.43 8.16 16.83
N ARG A 108 5.60 7.61 17.12
CA ARG A 108 6.73 8.39 17.61
C ARG A 108 7.19 9.45 16.61
N VAL A 109 7.30 9.10 15.34
CA VAL A 109 7.63 10.06 14.24
C VAL A 109 6.54 11.11 14.06
N ALA A 110 5.28 10.79 14.39
CA ALA A 110 4.19 11.75 14.39
C ALA A 110 4.20 12.68 15.63
N GLY A 111 5.09 12.45 16.62
CA GLY A 111 5.19 13.24 17.83
C GLY A 111 4.17 12.85 18.90
N VAL A 112 3.57 11.66 18.83
CA VAL A 112 2.67 11.15 19.87
C VAL A 112 3.46 10.96 21.16
N PRO A 113 3.00 11.48 22.32
CA PRO A 113 3.65 11.25 23.61
C PRO A 113 3.77 9.75 23.93
N GLU A 114 4.88 9.33 24.53
CA GLU A 114 5.16 7.91 24.75
C GLU A 114 4.08 7.23 25.62
N GLY A 115 3.45 7.94 26.55
CA GLY A 115 2.33 7.42 27.34
C GLY A 115 1.09 7.06 26.50
N ASP A 116 0.92 7.71 25.35
CA ASP A 116 -0.20 7.47 24.45
C ASP A 116 0.15 6.43 23.35
N VAL A 117 1.42 6.00 23.25
CA VAL A 117 1.88 5.01 22.29
C VAL A 117 1.61 3.59 22.77
N GLU A 118 1.70 3.34 24.08
CA GLU A 118 1.68 1.99 24.66
C GLU A 118 0.41 1.23 24.30
N GLN A 119 -0.76 1.82 24.58
CA GLN A 119 -2.03 1.13 24.38
C GLN A 119 -2.32 0.80 22.91
N PRO A 120 -2.17 1.74 21.93
CA PRO A 120 -2.34 1.43 20.52
C PRO A 120 -1.41 0.32 20.01
N VAL A 121 -0.14 0.30 20.45
CA VAL A 121 0.82 -0.73 20.03
C VAL A 121 0.43 -2.10 20.60
N ARG A 122 0.02 -2.17 21.86
CA ARG A 122 -0.47 -3.41 22.50
C ARG A 122 -1.68 -3.98 21.77
N GLU A 123 -2.66 -3.13 21.46
CA GLU A 123 -3.85 -3.53 20.71
C GLU A 123 -3.50 -4.01 19.30
N MET A 124 -2.59 -3.33 18.64
CA MET A 124 -2.12 -3.70 17.30
C MET A 124 -1.39 -5.04 17.29
N LEU A 125 -0.51 -5.30 18.28
CA LEU A 125 0.16 -6.58 18.43
C LEU A 125 -0.84 -7.71 18.69
N ALA A 126 -1.84 -7.48 19.53
CA ALA A 126 -2.91 -8.46 19.77
C ALA A 126 -3.70 -8.74 18.48
N TRP A 127 -4.06 -7.70 17.74
CA TRP A 127 -4.80 -7.80 16.49
C TRP A 127 -4.06 -8.62 15.41
N VAL A 128 -2.73 -8.46 15.30
CA VAL A 128 -1.92 -9.25 14.36
C VAL A 128 -1.45 -10.59 14.94
N GLY A 129 -1.83 -10.94 16.18
CA GLY A 129 -1.48 -12.19 16.84
C GLY A 129 0.01 -12.31 17.18
N LEU A 130 0.63 -11.21 17.62
CA LEU A 130 2.06 -11.15 17.95
C LEU A 130 2.35 -10.63 19.37
N SER A 131 1.39 -10.68 20.29
CA SER A 131 1.58 -10.21 21.67
C SER A 131 2.81 -10.84 22.35
N GLU A 132 2.96 -12.17 22.24
CA GLU A 132 4.09 -12.92 22.83
C GLU A 132 5.44 -12.67 22.11
N ARG A 133 5.40 -12.03 20.94
CA ARG A 133 6.57 -11.70 20.12
C ARG A 133 6.90 -10.21 20.12
N ALA A 134 6.27 -9.43 21.00
CA ALA A 134 6.44 -7.97 21.08
C ALA A 134 7.90 -7.53 21.11
N HIS A 135 8.73 -8.20 21.89
CA HIS A 135 10.15 -7.86 22.06
C HIS A 135 11.10 -8.60 21.10
N ALA A 136 10.57 -9.45 20.21
CA ALA A 136 11.37 -10.16 19.22
C ALA A 136 11.94 -9.18 18.17
N ARG A 137 13.19 -9.38 17.76
CA ARG A 137 13.80 -8.62 16.66
C ARG A 137 13.45 -9.25 15.31
N PRO A 138 13.45 -8.49 14.21
CA PRO A 138 13.12 -9.01 12.88
C PRO A 138 13.88 -10.29 12.50
N ALA A 139 15.17 -10.40 12.84
CA ALA A 139 15.99 -11.57 12.54
C ALA A 139 15.51 -12.87 13.23
N THR A 140 14.71 -12.78 14.30
CA THR A 140 14.18 -13.92 15.05
C THR A 140 12.71 -14.20 14.73
N LEU A 141 12.11 -13.42 13.82
CA LEU A 141 10.74 -13.58 13.35
C LEU A 141 10.72 -14.37 12.05
N SER A 142 9.73 -15.25 11.89
CA SER A 142 9.42 -15.87 10.61
C SER A 142 9.00 -14.83 9.56
N GLY A 143 9.05 -15.18 8.27
CA GLY A 143 8.61 -14.28 7.20
C GLY A 143 7.16 -13.79 7.39
N GLY A 144 6.25 -14.68 7.77
CA GLY A 144 4.86 -14.32 8.07
C GLY A 144 4.72 -13.41 9.31
N GLU A 145 5.54 -13.60 10.35
CA GLU A 145 5.55 -12.70 11.51
C GLU A 145 6.09 -11.31 11.12
N GLN A 146 7.18 -11.25 10.34
CA GLN A 146 7.71 -9.99 9.83
C GLN A 146 6.69 -9.23 8.98
N GLN A 147 5.96 -9.95 8.12
CA GLN A 147 4.87 -9.38 7.32
C GLN A 147 3.80 -8.75 8.21
N ARG A 148 3.34 -9.47 9.25
CA ARG A 148 2.35 -8.95 10.19
C ARG A 148 2.84 -7.71 10.93
N VAL A 149 4.11 -7.67 11.36
CA VAL A 149 4.72 -6.47 11.94
C VAL A 149 4.73 -5.30 10.95
N ALA A 150 5.11 -5.56 9.68
CA ALA A 150 5.13 -4.53 8.63
C ALA A 150 3.75 -3.95 8.36
N ILE A 151 2.70 -4.79 8.35
CA ILE A 151 1.32 -4.34 8.19
C ILE A 151 0.86 -3.53 9.41
N ALA A 152 1.08 -4.06 10.62
CA ALA A 152 0.74 -3.37 11.85
C ALA A 152 1.37 -1.97 11.90
N ARG A 153 2.66 -1.86 11.53
CA ARG A 153 3.37 -0.59 11.40
C ARG A 153 2.72 0.33 10.36
N ALA A 154 2.30 -0.21 9.22
CA ALA A 154 1.72 0.60 8.15
C ALA A 154 0.35 1.20 8.54
N VAL A 155 -0.41 0.54 9.43
CA VAL A 155 -1.80 0.90 9.73
C VAL A 155 -1.99 1.57 11.09
N ILE A 156 -1.03 1.47 12.02
CA ILE A 156 -1.18 2.01 13.38
C ILE A 156 -1.44 3.52 13.39
N GLY A 157 -0.90 4.26 12.42
CA GLY A 157 -1.14 5.69 12.24
C GLY A 157 -2.51 6.03 11.65
N ARG A 158 -3.40 5.05 11.43
CA ARG A 158 -4.71 5.20 10.78
C ARG A 158 -4.64 5.95 9.45
N PRO A 159 -3.88 5.43 8.48
CA PRO A 159 -3.68 6.11 7.21
C PRO A 159 -4.99 6.20 6.42
N GLU A 160 -5.13 7.24 5.61
CA GLU A 160 -6.25 7.39 4.67
C GLU A 160 -6.08 6.50 3.43
N ILE A 161 -4.82 6.19 3.08
CA ILE A 161 -4.47 5.29 1.99
C ILE A 161 -3.50 4.23 2.51
N LEU A 162 -3.79 2.96 2.27
CA LEU A 162 -2.86 1.84 2.45
C LEU A 162 -2.39 1.36 1.08
N VAL A 163 -1.08 1.38 0.87
CA VAL A 163 -0.43 0.88 -0.35
C VAL A 163 0.34 -0.38 -0.02
N ALA A 164 0.10 -1.48 -0.72
CA ALA A 164 0.81 -2.73 -0.54
C ALA A 164 1.41 -3.22 -1.87
N ASP A 165 2.72 -3.46 -1.88
CA ASP A 165 3.46 -3.95 -3.05
C ASP A 165 3.75 -5.45 -2.87
N GLU A 166 3.07 -6.29 -3.66
CA GLU A 166 3.16 -7.77 -3.64
C GLU A 166 3.11 -8.35 -2.22
N PRO A 167 2.09 -8.00 -1.40
CA PRO A 167 2.09 -8.30 0.03
C PRO A 167 1.97 -9.79 0.35
N THR A 168 1.66 -10.62 -0.64
CA THR A 168 1.44 -12.07 -0.49
C THR A 168 2.53 -12.91 -1.15
N GLY A 169 3.50 -12.29 -1.81
CA GLY A 169 4.52 -12.98 -2.61
C GLY A 169 5.48 -13.90 -1.82
N ASN A 170 5.59 -13.71 -0.50
CA ASN A 170 6.52 -14.44 0.36
C ASN A 170 5.83 -15.18 1.52
N VAL A 171 4.52 -15.43 1.41
CA VAL A 171 3.73 -16.09 2.45
C VAL A 171 2.96 -17.27 1.86
N ASP A 172 2.61 -18.23 2.71
CA ASP A 172 1.76 -19.36 2.32
C ASP A 172 0.32 -18.91 1.98
N PRO A 173 -0.46 -19.74 1.27
CA PRO A 173 -1.81 -19.38 0.83
C PRO A 173 -2.76 -19.01 1.97
N ASP A 174 -2.69 -19.70 3.11
CA ASP A 174 -3.56 -19.42 4.26
C ASP A 174 -3.23 -18.05 4.86
N MET A 175 -1.95 -17.70 4.91
CA MET A 175 -1.51 -16.38 5.35
C MET A 175 -1.90 -15.29 4.35
N ALA A 176 -1.79 -15.55 3.05
CA ALA A 176 -2.22 -14.63 2.01
C ALA A 176 -3.71 -14.27 2.15
N GLU A 177 -4.56 -15.27 2.42
CA GLU A 177 -5.99 -15.05 2.66
C GLU A 177 -6.25 -14.21 3.92
N ARG A 178 -5.57 -14.50 5.03
CA ARG A 178 -5.66 -13.70 6.26
C ARG A 178 -5.24 -12.25 6.04
N LEU A 179 -4.19 -12.01 5.25
CA LEU A 179 -3.76 -10.66 4.92
C LEU A 179 -4.79 -9.90 4.08
N LEU A 180 -5.42 -10.57 3.13
CA LEU A 180 -6.50 -9.95 2.35
C LEU A 180 -7.70 -9.62 3.22
N HIS A 181 -8.12 -10.52 4.12
CA HIS A 181 -9.19 -10.23 5.08
C HIS A 181 -8.85 -9.03 5.97
N LEU A 182 -7.57 -8.88 6.34
CA LEU A 182 -7.09 -7.74 7.09
C LEU A 182 -7.24 -6.44 6.29
N PHE A 183 -6.81 -6.43 5.02
CA PHE A 183 -6.95 -5.28 4.14
C PHE A 183 -8.42 -4.94 3.86
N ASP A 184 -9.27 -5.94 3.68
CA ASP A 184 -10.72 -5.76 3.51
C ASP A 184 -11.36 -5.14 4.76
N SER A 185 -10.95 -5.58 5.95
CA SER A 185 -11.42 -5.02 7.21
C SER A 185 -11.03 -3.55 7.36
N LEU A 186 -9.80 -3.19 7.01
CA LEU A 186 -9.34 -1.80 6.99
C LEU A 186 -10.12 -0.95 5.97
N ASN A 187 -10.41 -1.52 4.80
CA ASN A 187 -11.21 -0.85 3.78
C ASN A 187 -12.64 -0.58 4.26
N LYS A 188 -13.28 -1.56 4.92
CA LYS A 188 -14.60 -1.39 5.54
C LYS A 188 -14.62 -0.33 6.64
N LEU A 189 -13.49 -0.06 7.29
CA LEU A 189 -13.31 1.04 8.25
C LEU A 189 -13.04 2.40 7.58
N GLY A 190 -13.03 2.46 6.24
CA GLY A 190 -12.90 3.70 5.48
C GLY A 190 -11.51 3.97 4.88
N THR A 191 -10.51 3.14 5.14
CA THR A 191 -9.19 3.26 4.50
C THR A 191 -9.28 2.93 3.02
N THR A 192 -8.71 3.76 2.15
CA THR A 192 -8.53 3.43 0.73
C THR A 192 -7.37 2.44 0.60
N VAL A 193 -7.61 1.29 0.00
CA VAL A 193 -6.61 0.23 -0.12
C VAL A 193 -6.17 0.07 -1.57
N VAL A 194 -4.85 0.05 -1.81
CA VAL A 194 -4.25 -0.17 -3.13
C VAL A 194 -3.24 -1.31 -3.04
N VAL A 195 -3.54 -2.45 -3.63
CA VAL A 195 -2.68 -3.64 -3.62
C VAL A 195 -2.15 -3.91 -5.02
N ALA A 196 -0.84 -3.84 -5.19
CA ALA A 196 -0.19 -4.34 -6.40
C ALA A 196 0.06 -5.84 -6.26
N THR A 197 -0.41 -6.62 -7.22
CA THR A 197 -0.19 -8.06 -7.27
C THR A 197 -0.21 -8.59 -8.71
N HIS A 198 0.48 -9.68 -8.94
CA HIS A 198 0.37 -10.49 -10.16
C HIS A 198 -0.42 -11.78 -9.92
N ASP A 199 -0.85 -12.05 -8.68
CA ASP A 199 -1.65 -13.22 -8.33
C ASP A 199 -3.14 -12.96 -8.59
N PHE A 200 -3.65 -13.54 -9.68
CA PHE A 200 -5.05 -13.41 -10.07
C PHE A 200 -6.02 -14.15 -9.15
N HIS A 201 -5.56 -15.15 -8.38
CA HIS A 201 -6.44 -15.86 -7.43
C HIS A 201 -6.92 -14.95 -6.29
N LEU A 202 -6.11 -13.98 -5.91
CA LEU A 202 -6.45 -13.02 -4.85
C LEU A 202 -7.56 -12.04 -5.26
N LEU A 203 -7.68 -11.75 -6.56
CA LEU A 203 -8.64 -10.76 -7.07
C LEU A 203 -10.09 -11.17 -6.80
N ASN A 204 -10.37 -12.48 -6.88
CA ASN A 204 -11.71 -13.02 -6.65
C ASN A 204 -12.14 -13.00 -5.17
N ARG A 205 -11.18 -12.81 -4.25
CA ARG A 205 -11.45 -12.79 -2.79
C ARG A 205 -12.05 -11.48 -2.31
N ILE A 206 -11.89 -10.39 -3.09
CA ILE A 206 -12.43 -9.06 -2.78
C ILE A 206 -13.35 -8.60 -3.93
N PRO A 207 -14.61 -9.06 -3.97
CA PRO A 207 -15.49 -8.86 -5.14
C PRO A 207 -15.84 -7.39 -5.43
N HIS A 208 -15.72 -6.51 -4.42
CA HIS A 208 -15.99 -5.08 -4.58
C HIS A 208 -14.77 -4.27 -5.00
N ALA A 209 -13.59 -4.90 -5.07
CA ALA A 209 -12.38 -4.22 -5.48
C ALA A 209 -12.46 -3.80 -6.95
N GLN A 210 -11.92 -2.62 -7.23
CA GLN A 210 -11.74 -2.12 -8.58
C GLN A 210 -10.37 -2.54 -9.11
N MET A 211 -10.27 -2.78 -10.41
CA MET A 211 -9.04 -3.28 -11.01
C MET A 211 -8.42 -2.25 -11.95
N MET A 212 -7.12 -2.02 -11.79
CA MET A 212 -6.28 -1.24 -12.67
C MET A 212 -5.23 -2.17 -13.29
N ARG A 213 -5.27 -2.38 -14.59
CA ARG A 213 -4.31 -3.23 -15.29
C ARG A 213 -3.22 -2.40 -15.94
N LEU A 214 -1.98 -2.63 -15.54
CA LEU A 214 -0.79 -2.07 -16.17
C LEU A 214 -0.20 -3.04 -17.18
N ASP A 215 0.12 -2.53 -18.36
CA ASP A 215 0.90 -3.24 -19.36
C ASP A 215 1.95 -2.30 -19.95
N ARG A 216 3.23 -2.69 -19.87
CA ARG A 216 4.37 -1.93 -20.39
C ARG A 216 4.32 -0.44 -20.06
N GLY A 217 4.03 -0.13 -18.80
CA GLY A 217 3.98 1.24 -18.29
C GLY A 217 2.71 2.04 -18.66
N ARG A 218 1.72 1.42 -19.30
CA ARG A 218 0.44 2.05 -19.65
C ARG A 218 -0.71 1.44 -18.87
N LEU A 219 -1.67 2.27 -18.49
CA LEU A 219 -2.91 1.79 -17.88
C LEU A 219 -3.88 1.38 -19.00
N LEU A 220 -4.29 0.12 -19.01
CA LEU A 220 -5.22 -0.42 -20.03
C LEU A 220 -6.67 -0.04 -19.76
N ASP A 221 -7.00 0.31 -18.52
CA ASP A 221 -8.31 0.83 -18.14
C ASP A 221 -8.16 2.12 -17.32
N PRO A 222 -8.23 3.28 -17.98
CA PRO A 222 -8.06 4.58 -17.32
C PRO A 222 -9.24 4.96 -16.41
N THR A 223 -10.38 4.28 -16.51
CA THR A 223 -11.57 4.63 -15.71
C THR A 223 -11.57 3.97 -14.33
N GLY A 224 -10.76 2.91 -14.14
CA GLY A 224 -10.70 2.14 -12.90
C GLY A 224 -12.03 1.44 -12.55
N ALA A 225 -12.92 1.30 -13.54
CA ALA A 225 -14.29 0.83 -13.34
C ALA A 225 -14.49 -0.64 -13.69
N LEU A 226 -13.48 -1.32 -14.25
CA LEU A 226 -13.62 -2.72 -14.61
C LEU A 226 -13.68 -3.59 -13.36
N ARG A 227 -14.87 -4.11 -13.10
CA ARG A 227 -15.02 -5.32 -12.28
C ARG A 227 -14.45 -6.49 -13.08
N TYR A 228 -13.58 -7.29 -12.48
CA TYR A 228 -13.16 -8.56 -13.07
C TYR A 228 -14.42 -9.41 -13.35
N PRO A 229 -14.68 -9.83 -14.59
CA PRO A 229 -15.80 -10.73 -14.84
C PRO A 229 -15.54 -12.02 -14.03
N PRO A 230 -16.58 -12.56 -13.36
CA PRO A 230 -16.42 -13.83 -12.67
C PRO A 230 -15.90 -14.87 -13.68
N HIS A 231 -14.89 -15.62 -13.27
CA HIS A 231 -14.35 -16.72 -14.04
C HIS A 231 -15.51 -17.62 -14.46
N ARG A 232 -15.86 -17.67 -15.74
CA ARG A 232 -16.72 -18.72 -16.25
C ARG A 232 -15.89 -19.99 -16.16
N PRO A 233 -16.28 -21.01 -15.40
CA PRO A 233 -15.66 -22.32 -15.52
C PRO A 233 -15.87 -22.73 -16.97
N ASP A 234 -14.79 -23.11 -17.64
CA ASP A 234 -14.81 -23.65 -19.00
C ASP A 234 -15.80 -24.82 -19.03
N SER A 235 -16.81 -24.67 -19.86
CA SER A 235 -17.77 -25.71 -20.21
C SER A 235 -17.13 -26.73 -21.14
#